data_0026c97973e1c088059422e0ef740877
#
_entry.id   0026c97973e1c088059422e0ef740877
#
_cell.length_a   1.000
_cell.length_b   1.000
_cell.length_c   1.000
_cell.angle_alpha   90.00
_cell.angle_beta   90.00
_cell.angle_gamma   90.00
#
_symmetry.space_group_name_H-M   'P 1'
#
loop_
_entity.id
_entity.type
_entity.pdbx_description
1 polymer ?
#
loop_
_entity_poly.entity_id
_entity_poly.type
_entity_poly.pdbx_seq_one_letter_code
_entity_poly.pdbx_strand_id
1 'polypeptide(L)'
;FYLFFDPWFSIWKKKKGETEYGIGWVPFGGYVKIAGMIDESMDKEQMNKPPEPHEFRSKPAWQRLIIMIGGVLVNVVLAIVIFIGITWVWGEEYLPVKNLKNGIVADSLAKSIGIKDGDNVVGIDGKPLEAFGTLEAEMVLNDAKVLQVTRNDSAFDVQVPAGFTKKLAKVANETSLVMPRYPAIVDSVSSTAVFTKDALIKNDQLIAFNNKPFLFYHEFDQLKKGYEDSIVSLTVLRGVDTVDVRVKVNEKGKLGFFGRSPLVLFGTNTKTYGFF
;
A
#
# COMPACT_ATOMS: atom_id res chain seq x y z
N PHE A 1 -17.25 -30.63 12.20
CA PHE A 1 -16.38 -29.52 12.51
C PHE A 1 -15.08 -30.00 13.11
N TYR A 2 -13.96 -29.77 12.41
CA TYR A 2 -12.64 -30.12 12.90
C TYR A 2 -11.76 -28.90 12.97
N LEU A 3 -11.17 -28.66 14.15
CA LEU A 3 -10.32 -27.49 14.37
C LEU A 3 -9.00 -27.60 13.63
N PHE A 4 -8.42 -28.81 13.56
CA PHE A 4 -7.22 -29.11 12.81
C PHE A 4 -7.47 -30.29 11.89
N PHE A 5 -6.63 -30.46 10.86
CA PHE A 5 -6.72 -31.55 9.91
C PHE A 5 -6.34 -32.90 10.56
N ASP A 6 -7.12 -33.96 10.29
CA ASP A 6 -6.96 -35.27 10.90
C ASP A 6 -6.85 -36.41 9.87
N PRO A 7 -5.77 -36.48 9.07
CA PRO A 7 -5.69 -37.40 7.92
C PRO A 7 -5.81 -38.89 8.29
N TRP A 8 -5.47 -39.28 9.51
CA TRP A 8 -5.53 -40.68 9.95
C TRP A 8 -6.26 -40.88 11.28
N PHE A 9 -6.13 -39.96 12.23
CA PHE A 9 -6.80 -40.03 13.52
C PHE A 9 -7.02 -38.62 14.09
N SER A 10 -8.06 -38.49 14.94
CA SER A 10 -8.34 -37.26 15.67
C SER A 10 -7.84 -37.39 17.11
N ILE A 11 -7.25 -36.31 17.66
CA ILE A 11 -6.83 -36.26 19.07
C ILE A 11 -8.06 -36.34 19.97
N TRP A 12 -9.16 -35.74 19.58
CA TRP A 12 -10.40 -35.71 20.30
C TRP A 12 -11.59 -35.62 19.34
N LYS A 13 -12.64 -36.34 19.62
CA LYS A 13 -13.93 -36.23 18.92
C LYS A 13 -15.11 -36.40 19.86
N LYS A 14 -16.15 -35.62 19.60
CA LYS A 14 -17.42 -35.69 20.33
C LYS A 14 -18.59 -35.44 19.38
N LYS A 15 -19.56 -36.36 19.37
CA LYS A 15 -20.80 -36.16 18.63
C LYS A 15 -21.83 -35.50 19.55
N LYS A 16 -22.49 -34.45 19.07
CA LYS A 16 -23.59 -33.75 19.73
C LYS A 16 -24.72 -33.53 18.73
N GLY A 17 -25.83 -34.30 18.89
CA GLY A 17 -26.88 -34.35 17.88
C GLY A 17 -26.36 -34.96 16.57
N GLU A 18 -26.67 -34.30 15.44
CA GLU A 18 -26.22 -34.71 14.12
C GLU A 18 -24.81 -34.19 13.77
N THR A 19 -24.19 -33.39 14.64
CA THR A 19 -22.90 -32.76 14.39
C THR A 19 -21.78 -33.46 15.16
N GLU A 20 -20.70 -33.81 14.45
CA GLU A 20 -19.46 -34.30 15.04
C GLU A 20 -18.44 -33.15 15.13
N TYR A 21 -17.87 -32.99 16.31
CA TYR A 21 -16.80 -32.00 16.59
C TYR A 21 -15.51 -32.77 16.88
N GLY A 22 -14.39 -32.31 16.32
CA GLY A 22 -13.11 -32.97 16.52
C GLY A 22 -11.94 -31.96 16.53
N ILE A 23 -10.85 -32.46 17.09
CA ILE A 23 -9.54 -31.80 17.03
C ILE A 23 -8.56 -32.75 16.35
N GLY A 24 -8.09 -32.40 15.16
CA GLY A 24 -7.03 -33.09 14.46
C GLY A 24 -5.67 -32.82 15.09
N TRP A 25 -4.64 -33.44 14.57
CA TRP A 25 -3.27 -33.29 15.06
C TRP A 25 -2.39 -32.45 14.14
N VAL A 26 -2.85 -32.13 12.93
CA VAL A 26 -2.09 -31.36 11.94
C VAL A 26 -2.56 -29.91 11.93
N PRO A 27 -1.75 -28.93 12.41
CA PRO A 27 -2.20 -27.55 12.64
C PRO A 27 -2.23 -26.70 11.35
N PHE A 28 -2.64 -27.27 10.22
CA PHE A 28 -2.72 -26.57 8.92
C PHE A 28 -4.13 -26.03 8.60
N GLY A 29 -4.93 -25.79 9.62
CA GLY A 29 -6.27 -25.27 9.50
C GLY A 29 -7.33 -26.30 9.85
N GLY A 30 -8.57 -25.84 9.98
CA GLY A 30 -9.73 -26.69 10.25
C GLY A 30 -10.57 -26.92 9.00
N TYR A 31 -11.50 -27.85 9.07
CA TYR A 31 -12.45 -28.08 8.00
C TYR A 31 -13.86 -28.36 8.53
N VAL A 32 -14.83 -28.10 7.67
CA VAL A 32 -16.24 -28.37 7.94
C VAL A 32 -16.79 -29.20 6.78
N LYS A 33 -17.24 -30.44 7.07
CA LYS A 33 -17.97 -31.24 6.11
C LYS A 33 -19.47 -31.02 6.33
N ILE A 34 -20.18 -30.58 5.28
CA ILE A 34 -21.64 -30.30 5.37
C ILE A 34 -22.38 -31.45 4.71
N ALA A 35 -23.27 -32.11 5.47
CA ALA A 35 -24.06 -33.21 4.94
C ALA A 35 -24.92 -32.77 3.75
N GLY A 36 -24.91 -33.54 2.68
CA GLY A 36 -25.69 -33.26 1.47
C GLY A 36 -25.14 -32.12 0.58
N MET A 37 -23.89 -31.69 0.82
CA MET A 37 -23.13 -30.78 -0.06
C MET A 37 -22.03 -31.56 -0.76
N ILE A 38 -21.89 -31.37 -2.07
CA ILE A 38 -20.77 -31.95 -2.83
C ILE A 38 -19.55 -31.09 -2.51
N ASP A 39 -18.59 -31.66 -1.82
CA ASP A 39 -17.29 -31.07 -1.56
C ASP A 39 -16.22 -31.70 -2.49
N GLU A 40 -14.96 -31.30 -2.34
CA GLU A 40 -13.83 -31.83 -3.10
C GLU A 40 -13.60 -33.32 -2.89
N SER A 41 -14.16 -33.93 -1.82
CA SER A 41 -14.07 -35.37 -1.55
C SER A 41 -15.00 -36.22 -2.43
N MET A 42 -15.85 -35.59 -3.26
CA MET A 42 -16.73 -36.21 -4.24
C MET A 42 -17.49 -37.45 -3.73
N ASP A 43 -18.14 -37.33 -2.57
CA ASP A 43 -18.91 -38.42 -1.92
C ASP A 43 -20.21 -38.70 -2.71
N LYS A 44 -20.06 -39.23 -3.92
CA LYS A 44 -21.17 -39.48 -4.86
C LYS A 44 -22.16 -40.53 -4.33
N GLU A 45 -21.72 -41.42 -3.43
CA GLU A 45 -22.58 -42.46 -2.85
C GLU A 45 -23.67 -41.89 -1.95
N GLN A 46 -23.39 -40.80 -1.22
CA GLN A 46 -24.43 -40.14 -0.37
C GLN A 46 -25.48 -39.42 -1.22
N MET A 47 -25.09 -38.93 -2.41
CA MET A 47 -26.03 -38.20 -3.28
C MET A 47 -27.05 -39.08 -3.96
N ASN A 48 -26.81 -40.37 -4.06
CA ASN A 48 -27.76 -41.36 -4.63
C ASN A 48 -28.90 -41.74 -3.69
N LYS A 49 -28.80 -41.38 -2.38
CA LYS A 49 -29.84 -41.62 -1.42
C LYS A 49 -30.89 -40.48 -1.38
N PRO A 50 -32.15 -40.71 -1.02
CA PRO A 50 -33.11 -39.64 -0.82
C PRO A 50 -32.59 -38.59 0.16
N PRO A 51 -32.85 -37.30 -0.06
CA PRO A 51 -32.37 -36.24 0.83
C PRO A 51 -33.01 -36.31 2.21
N GLU A 52 -32.19 -36.28 3.26
CA GLU A 52 -32.68 -36.23 4.63
C GLU A 52 -32.99 -34.79 5.06
N PRO A 53 -33.93 -34.55 6.00
CA PRO A 53 -34.35 -33.19 6.38
C PRO A 53 -33.23 -32.29 6.94
N HIS A 54 -32.16 -32.87 7.48
CA HIS A 54 -31.03 -32.12 8.02
C HIS A 54 -29.96 -31.76 6.97
N GLU A 55 -30.01 -32.37 5.77
CA GLU A 55 -29.00 -32.16 4.71
C GLU A 55 -29.13 -30.78 4.04
N PHE A 56 -28.01 -30.25 3.57
CA PHE A 56 -27.92 -28.98 2.83
C PHE A 56 -28.90 -28.94 1.65
N ARG A 57 -28.97 -30.01 0.85
CA ARG A 57 -29.81 -30.10 -0.35
C ARG A 57 -31.31 -30.05 -0.07
N SER A 58 -31.75 -30.40 1.17
CA SER A 58 -33.14 -30.34 1.60
C SER A 58 -33.57 -28.94 2.07
N LYS A 59 -32.63 -28.03 2.30
CA LYS A 59 -32.92 -26.70 2.83
C LYS A 59 -33.38 -25.73 1.74
N PRO A 60 -34.22 -24.74 2.07
CA PRO A 60 -34.64 -23.70 1.14
C PRO A 60 -33.43 -22.85 0.71
N ALA A 61 -33.54 -22.21 -0.47
CA ALA A 61 -32.45 -21.51 -1.10
C ALA A 61 -31.75 -20.44 -0.21
N TRP A 62 -32.53 -19.70 0.57
CA TRP A 62 -32.01 -18.68 1.48
C TRP A 62 -31.12 -19.24 2.59
N GLN A 63 -31.49 -20.43 3.16
CA GLN A 63 -30.66 -21.10 4.18
C GLN A 63 -29.36 -21.62 3.57
N ARG A 64 -29.43 -22.19 2.37
CA ARG A 64 -28.25 -22.64 1.64
C ARG A 64 -27.32 -21.46 1.34
N LEU A 65 -27.88 -20.30 0.96
CA LEU A 65 -27.11 -19.07 0.75
C LEU A 65 -26.38 -18.62 2.02
N ILE A 66 -27.05 -18.61 3.18
CA ILE A 66 -26.43 -18.24 4.46
C ILE A 66 -25.28 -19.19 4.81
N ILE A 67 -25.46 -20.49 4.61
CA ILE A 67 -24.41 -21.48 4.88
C ILE A 67 -23.19 -21.22 3.97
N MET A 68 -23.40 -20.96 2.67
CA MET A 68 -22.31 -20.71 1.73
C MET A 68 -21.57 -19.39 2.02
N ILE A 69 -22.31 -18.34 2.38
CA ILE A 69 -21.73 -17.02 2.66
C ILE A 69 -21.12 -16.96 4.07
N GLY A 70 -21.57 -17.82 5.00
CA GLY A 70 -21.24 -17.74 6.41
C GLY A 70 -19.74 -17.69 6.70
N GLY A 71 -18.93 -18.51 6.02
CA GLY A 71 -17.47 -18.49 6.18
C GLY A 71 -16.85 -17.16 5.74
N VAL A 72 -17.26 -16.66 4.59
CA VAL A 72 -16.76 -15.37 4.07
C VAL A 72 -17.20 -14.20 4.96
N LEU A 73 -18.47 -14.22 5.43
CA LEU A 73 -19.00 -13.18 6.29
C LEU A 73 -18.24 -13.11 7.63
N VAL A 74 -17.95 -14.24 8.25
CA VAL A 74 -17.19 -14.31 9.50
C VAL A 74 -15.78 -13.75 9.29
N ASN A 75 -15.11 -14.09 8.18
CA ASN A 75 -13.78 -13.56 7.85
C ASN A 75 -13.81 -12.05 7.67
N VAL A 76 -14.82 -11.49 6.98
CA VAL A 76 -14.99 -10.05 6.81
C VAL A 76 -15.20 -9.37 8.16
N VAL A 77 -16.09 -9.88 9.01
CA VAL A 77 -16.33 -9.32 10.34
C VAL A 77 -15.07 -9.39 11.20
N LEU A 78 -14.36 -10.52 11.18
CA LEU A 78 -13.11 -10.70 11.92
C LEU A 78 -12.04 -9.72 11.43
N ALA A 79 -11.89 -9.54 10.11
CA ALA A 79 -10.95 -8.57 9.53
C ALA A 79 -11.25 -7.14 9.99
N ILE A 80 -12.54 -6.74 10.01
CA ILE A 80 -12.96 -5.43 10.52
C ILE A 80 -12.60 -5.28 11.99
N VAL A 81 -12.90 -6.28 12.83
CA VAL A 81 -12.61 -6.25 14.28
C VAL A 81 -11.09 -6.14 14.52
N ILE A 82 -10.29 -6.92 13.80
CA ILE A 82 -8.82 -6.86 13.89
C ILE A 82 -8.33 -5.48 13.45
N PHE A 83 -8.83 -4.95 12.34
CA PHE A 83 -8.42 -3.64 11.81
C PHE A 83 -8.76 -2.51 12.82
N ILE A 84 -9.98 -2.53 13.39
CA ILE A 84 -10.36 -1.59 14.45
C ILE A 84 -9.41 -1.72 15.65
N GLY A 85 -9.10 -2.94 16.10
CA GLY A 85 -8.21 -3.19 17.22
C GLY A 85 -6.79 -2.66 16.96
N ILE A 86 -6.24 -2.91 15.78
CA ILE A 86 -4.92 -2.40 15.37
C ILE A 86 -4.92 -0.87 15.35
N THR A 87 -5.90 -0.27 14.69
CA THR A 87 -5.99 1.20 14.57
C THR A 87 -6.21 1.86 15.93
N TRP A 88 -6.95 1.22 16.82
CA TRP A 88 -7.15 1.73 18.19
C TRP A 88 -5.89 1.67 19.05
N VAL A 89 -5.11 0.58 18.97
CA VAL A 89 -3.92 0.38 19.82
C VAL A 89 -2.72 1.16 19.31
N TRP A 90 -2.46 1.12 18.00
CA TRP A 90 -1.27 1.73 17.37
C TRP A 90 -1.55 3.08 16.69
N GLY A 91 -2.82 3.38 16.41
CA GLY A 91 -3.19 4.56 15.63
C GLY A 91 -2.87 4.39 14.14
N GLU A 92 -2.93 5.49 13.42
CA GLU A 92 -2.60 5.59 12.00
C GLU A 92 -1.46 6.58 11.79
N GLU A 93 -0.34 6.11 11.24
CA GLU A 93 0.78 6.98 10.89
C GLU A 93 0.52 7.69 9.58
N TYR A 94 0.75 8.99 9.56
CA TYR A 94 0.62 9.80 8.35
C TYR A 94 1.73 10.83 8.23
N LEU A 95 2.01 11.26 7.01
CA LEU A 95 2.92 12.36 6.71
C LEU A 95 2.15 13.68 6.78
N PRO A 96 2.43 14.56 7.77
CA PRO A 96 1.78 15.85 7.84
C PRO A 96 2.20 16.75 6.67
N VAL A 97 1.23 17.43 6.05
CA VAL A 97 1.51 18.38 4.95
C VAL A 97 2.51 19.45 5.37
N LYS A 98 2.42 19.94 6.61
CA LYS A 98 3.35 20.95 7.17
C LYS A 98 4.82 20.49 7.22
N ASN A 99 5.09 19.18 7.16
CA ASN A 99 6.43 18.65 7.17
C ASN A 99 7.07 18.62 5.78
N LEU A 100 6.31 18.85 4.71
CA LEU A 100 6.81 18.89 3.32
C LEU A 100 7.58 20.18 3.02
N LYS A 101 8.79 20.29 3.57
CA LYS A 101 9.62 21.49 3.44
C LYS A 101 10.00 21.85 2.00
N ASN A 102 10.05 20.85 1.11
CA ASN A 102 10.44 21.02 -0.28
C ASN A 102 9.24 21.03 -1.23
N GLY A 103 8.02 20.98 -0.70
CA GLY A 103 6.80 20.88 -1.49
C GLY A 103 6.62 19.51 -2.15
N ILE A 104 5.85 19.51 -3.21
CA ILE A 104 5.45 18.32 -3.97
C ILE A 104 6.08 18.31 -5.36
N VAL A 105 6.06 17.14 -5.98
CA VAL A 105 6.22 16.93 -7.42
C VAL A 105 4.84 16.70 -8.00
N ALA A 106 4.43 17.52 -8.95
CA ALA A 106 3.14 17.43 -9.62
C ALA A 106 3.25 16.54 -10.87
N ASP A 107 2.30 15.64 -11.07
CA ASP A 107 2.18 14.90 -12.31
C ASP A 107 1.59 15.78 -13.45
N SER A 108 1.38 15.18 -14.61
CA SER A 108 0.81 15.89 -15.78
C SER A 108 -0.63 16.36 -15.51
N LEU A 109 -1.43 15.59 -14.77
CA LEU A 109 -2.81 15.93 -14.45
C LEU A 109 -2.86 17.08 -13.45
N ALA A 110 -2.02 17.09 -12.40
CA ALA A 110 -1.89 18.20 -11.46
C ALA A 110 -1.40 19.48 -12.16
N LYS A 111 -0.41 19.35 -13.07
CA LYS A 111 0.09 20.48 -13.86
C LYS A 111 -0.97 21.09 -14.77
N SER A 112 -1.94 20.30 -15.25
CA SER A 112 -3.03 20.78 -16.10
C SER A 112 -3.99 21.77 -15.40
N ILE A 113 -4.03 21.76 -14.06
CA ILE A 113 -4.81 22.68 -13.26
C ILE A 113 -3.97 23.81 -12.63
N GLY A 114 -2.67 23.91 -12.96
CA GLY A 114 -1.78 24.98 -12.54
C GLY A 114 -0.93 24.69 -11.30
N ILE A 115 -0.98 23.46 -10.74
CA ILE A 115 -0.07 23.02 -9.69
C ILE A 115 1.31 22.80 -10.32
N LYS A 116 2.36 23.19 -9.58
CA LYS A 116 3.77 23.08 -10.02
C LYS A 116 4.61 22.32 -9.02
N ASP A 117 5.75 21.85 -9.50
CA ASP A 117 6.75 21.24 -8.62
C ASP A 117 7.25 22.30 -7.61
N GLY A 118 7.28 21.91 -6.35
CA GLY A 118 7.61 22.78 -5.22
C GLY A 118 6.41 23.45 -4.53
N ASP A 119 5.19 23.30 -5.05
CA ASP A 119 3.98 23.75 -4.36
C ASP A 119 3.71 22.88 -3.12
N ASN A 120 3.00 23.44 -2.14
CA ASN A 120 2.37 22.71 -1.04
C ASN A 120 0.85 22.89 -1.13
N VAL A 121 0.12 21.79 -1.26
CA VAL A 121 -1.34 21.80 -1.14
C VAL A 121 -1.68 21.72 0.35
N VAL A 122 -2.20 22.80 0.89
CA VAL A 122 -2.44 22.95 2.34
C VAL A 122 -3.91 22.84 2.75
N GLY A 123 -4.82 22.83 1.77
CA GLY A 123 -6.25 22.71 2.04
C GLY A 123 -7.07 22.36 0.81
N ILE A 124 -8.32 21.96 1.03
CA ILE A 124 -9.33 21.60 0.04
C ILE A 124 -10.64 22.27 0.43
N ASP A 125 -11.22 23.05 -0.47
CA ASP A 125 -12.51 23.76 -0.27
C ASP A 125 -12.60 24.52 1.07
N GLY A 126 -11.49 25.19 1.46
CA GLY A 126 -11.38 25.95 2.69
C GLY A 126 -11.13 25.12 3.95
N LYS A 127 -11.00 23.80 3.86
CA LYS A 127 -10.63 22.93 4.98
C LYS A 127 -9.14 22.61 4.93
N PRO A 128 -8.40 22.69 6.04
CA PRO A 128 -6.99 22.36 6.06
C PRO A 128 -6.76 20.88 5.77
N LEU A 129 -5.76 20.58 4.94
CA LEU A 129 -5.29 19.22 4.67
C LEU A 129 -4.21 18.86 5.68
N GLU A 130 -4.49 17.93 6.57
CA GLU A 130 -3.53 17.50 7.61
C GLU A 130 -2.56 16.44 7.10
N ALA A 131 -3.09 15.40 6.46
CA ALA A 131 -2.33 14.24 5.99
C ALA A 131 -2.10 14.32 4.49
N PHE A 132 -0.83 14.25 4.06
CA PHE A 132 -0.49 14.29 2.63
C PHE A 132 -1.14 13.15 1.83
N GLY A 133 -1.18 11.93 2.40
CA GLY A 133 -1.71 10.75 1.72
C GLY A 133 -3.23 10.76 1.50
N THR A 134 -3.98 11.68 2.13
CA THR A 134 -5.44 11.75 1.96
C THR A 134 -5.88 12.71 0.85
N LEU A 135 -4.96 13.51 0.28
CA LEU A 135 -5.28 14.55 -0.72
C LEU A 135 -6.16 14.03 -1.86
N GLU A 136 -5.72 12.99 -2.55
CA GLU A 136 -6.42 12.47 -3.74
C GLU A 136 -7.79 11.88 -3.36
N ALA A 137 -7.84 11.13 -2.27
CA ALA A 137 -9.09 10.56 -1.76
C ALA A 137 -10.09 11.66 -1.36
N GLU A 138 -9.64 12.69 -0.62
CA GLU A 138 -10.49 13.80 -0.22
C GLU A 138 -10.98 14.60 -1.44
N MET A 139 -10.11 14.84 -2.43
CA MET A 139 -10.51 15.48 -3.68
C MET A 139 -11.62 14.73 -4.40
N VAL A 140 -11.50 13.40 -4.50
CA VAL A 140 -12.47 12.55 -5.21
C VAL A 140 -13.78 12.42 -4.42
N LEU A 141 -13.70 12.12 -3.12
CA LEU A 141 -14.87 11.87 -2.27
C LEU A 141 -15.73 13.12 -2.08
N ASN A 142 -15.10 14.30 -1.99
CA ASN A 142 -15.82 15.56 -1.78
C ASN A 142 -16.09 16.32 -3.08
N ASP A 143 -15.72 15.79 -4.25
CA ASP A 143 -15.80 16.47 -5.55
C ASP A 143 -15.21 17.89 -5.48
N ALA A 144 -13.97 17.98 -5.00
CA ALA A 144 -13.27 19.23 -4.68
C ALA A 144 -13.36 20.28 -5.79
N LYS A 145 -13.55 21.54 -5.40
CA LYS A 145 -13.66 22.69 -6.32
C LYS A 145 -12.45 23.61 -6.26
N VAL A 146 -11.82 23.72 -5.10
CA VAL A 146 -10.72 24.65 -4.86
C VAL A 146 -9.64 23.97 -4.03
N LEU A 147 -8.39 24.09 -4.45
CA LEU A 147 -7.23 23.70 -3.65
C LEU A 147 -6.53 24.94 -3.11
N GLN A 148 -6.30 25.01 -1.80
CA GLN A 148 -5.45 26.03 -1.19
C GLN A 148 -4.00 25.60 -1.35
N VAL A 149 -3.20 26.38 -2.06
CA VAL A 149 -1.82 26.08 -2.42
C VAL A 149 -0.90 27.16 -1.90
N THR A 150 0.26 26.77 -1.38
CA THR A 150 1.33 27.69 -1.04
C THR A 150 2.52 27.48 -2.00
N ARG A 151 3.02 28.55 -2.61
CA ARG A 151 4.17 28.58 -3.50
C ARG A 151 5.08 29.73 -3.09
N ASN A 152 6.34 29.49 -2.75
CA ASN A 152 7.31 30.50 -2.31
C ASN A 152 6.69 31.42 -1.23
N ASP A 153 6.12 30.82 -0.18
CA ASP A 153 5.44 31.48 0.95
C ASP A 153 4.19 32.32 0.58
N SER A 154 3.77 32.30 -0.67
CA SER A 154 2.54 32.96 -1.11
C SER A 154 1.40 31.96 -1.20
N ALA A 155 0.29 32.23 -0.53
CA ALA A 155 -0.93 31.43 -0.58
C ALA A 155 -1.85 31.89 -1.71
N PHE A 156 -2.43 30.96 -2.45
CA PHE A 156 -3.41 31.21 -3.51
C PHE A 156 -4.33 30.00 -3.73
N ASP A 157 -5.43 30.24 -4.39
CA ASP A 157 -6.41 29.21 -4.70
C ASP A 157 -6.24 28.71 -6.14
N VAL A 158 -6.23 27.38 -6.30
CA VAL A 158 -6.25 26.68 -7.58
C VAL A 158 -7.64 26.13 -7.81
N GLN A 159 -8.30 26.58 -8.89
CA GLN A 159 -9.62 26.08 -9.25
C GLN A 159 -9.54 24.69 -9.87
N VAL A 160 -10.37 23.77 -9.38
CA VAL A 160 -10.47 22.40 -9.89
C VAL A 160 -11.61 22.36 -10.94
N PRO A 161 -11.29 22.12 -12.22
CA PRO A 161 -12.31 22.14 -13.27
C PRO A 161 -13.36 21.04 -13.10
N ALA A 162 -14.58 21.28 -13.55
CA ALA A 162 -15.64 20.29 -13.54
C ALA A 162 -15.20 18.99 -14.25
N GLY A 163 -15.43 17.85 -13.60
CA GLY A 163 -15.06 16.53 -14.11
C GLY A 163 -13.58 16.15 -13.88
N PHE A 164 -12.75 17.01 -13.29
CA PHE A 164 -11.37 16.69 -12.95
C PHE A 164 -11.29 15.53 -11.93
N THR A 165 -12.10 15.57 -10.88
CA THR A 165 -12.17 14.51 -9.86
C THR A 165 -12.56 13.16 -10.42
N LYS A 166 -13.42 13.12 -11.44
CA LYS A 166 -13.74 11.88 -12.19
C LYS A 166 -12.57 11.36 -13.01
N LYS A 167 -11.74 12.26 -13.60
CA LYS A 167 -10.52 11.86 -14.31
C LYS A 167 -9.49 11.34 -13.32
N LEU A 168 -9.31 12.04 -12.19
CA LEU A 168 -8.42 11.62 -11.11
C LEU A 168 -8.77 10.22 -10.61
N ALA A 169 -10.05 9.94 -10.31
CA ALA A 169 -10.51 8.62 -9.86
C ALA A 169 -10.22 7.49 -10.85
N LYS A 170 -10.17 7.77 -12.16
CA LYS A 170 -9.85 6.76 -13.19
C LYS A 170 -8.37 6.41 -13.21
N VAL A 171 -7.49 7.36 -12.95
CA VAL A 171 -6.02 7.17 -13.03
C VAL A 171 -5.36 6.93 -11.68
N ALA A 172 -6.09 7.05 -10.57
CA ALA A 172 -5.58 6.92 -9.21
C ALA A 172 -4.88 5.59 -8.90
N ASN A 173 -5.20 4.53 -9.66
CA ASN A 173 -4.51 3.22 -9.54
C ASN A 173 -3.22 3.13 -10.38
N GLU A 174 -2.98 4.05 -11.28
CA GLU A 174 -1.85 4.02 -12.22
C GLU A 174 -0.75 5.01 -11.82
N THR A 175 -1.14 6.20 -11.40
CA THR A 175 -0.22 7.29 -11.05
C THR A 175 -0.77 8.12 -9.90
N SER A 176 0.11 8.58 -9.00
CA SER A 176 -0.26 9.58 -8.00
C SER A 176 -0.30 10.97 -8.62
N LEU A 177 -1.31 11.77 -8.28
CA LEU A 177 -1.46 13.16 -8.70
C LEU A 177 -0.25 14.01 -8.27
N VAL A 178 0.20 13.77 -7.04
CA VAL A 178 1.34 14.45 -6.45
C VAL A 178 2.19 13.49 -5.62
N MET A 179 3.49 13.75 -5.53
CA MET A 179 4.42 13.02 -4.68
C MET A 179 5.21 13.99 -3.80
N PRO A 180 5.70 13.60 -2.62
CA PRO A 180 6.60 14.43 -1.84
C PRO A 180 7.89 14.71 -2.62
N ARG A 181 8.38 15.94 -2.56
CA ARG A 181 9.66 16.34 -3.15
C ARG A 181 10.76 16.25 -2.12
N TYR A 182 11.73 15.36 -2.30
CA TYR A 182 12.75 15.05 -1.29
C TYR A 182 14.12 14.78 -1.92
N PRO A 183 15.22 15.02 -1.19
CA PRO A 183 16.57 14.76 -1.68
C PRO A 183 16.83 13.26 -1.85
N ALA A 184 17.70 12.91 -2.80
CA ALA A 184 18.10 11.52 -3.04
C ALA A 184 19.17 11.09 -2.03
N ILE A 185 18.78 10.56 -0.89
CA ILE A 185 19.66 10.08 0.17
C ILE A 185 19.65 8.57 0.23
N VAL A 186 20.82 7.94 0.28
CA VAL A 186 20.98 6.49 0.39
C VAL A 186 20.59 6.04 1.80
N ASP A 187 19.65 5.10 1.90
CA ASP A 187 19.32 4.43 3.16
C ASP A 187 20.09 3.13 3.32
N SER A 188 20.13 2.31 2.28
CA SER A 188 20.87 1.06 2.26
C SER A 188 21.32 0.69 0.86
N VAL A 189 22.33 -0.18 0.77
CA VAL A 189 22.90 -0.66 -0.49
C VAL A 189 22.66 -2.16 -0.58
N SER A 190 22.18 -2.62 -1.73
CA SER A 190 21.95 -4.02 -2.01
C SER A 190 23.28 -4.76 -2.20
N SER A 191 23.36 -6.01 -1.76
CA SER A 191 24.50 -6.90 -2.05
C SER A 191 24.68 -7.19 -3.54
N THR A 192 23.66 -6.91 -4.36
CA THR A 192 23.68 -7.07 -5.82
C THR A 192 24.15 -5.82 -6.56
N ALA A 193 24.47 -4.73 -5.86
CA ALA A 193 25.02 -3.53 -6.49
C ALA A 193 26.45 -3.78 -7.00
N VAL A 194 26.74 -3.35 -8.22
CA VAL A 194 28.06 -3.52 -8.85
C VAL A 194 28.72 -2.15 -8.97
N PHE A 195 29.69 -1.89 -8.13
CA PHE A 195 30.52 -0.68 -8.16
C PHE A 195 31.82 -0.96 -8.87
N THR A 196 32.25 -0.06 -9.74
CA THR A 196 33.54 -0.14 -10.46
C THR A 196 34.57 0.89 -9.93
N LYS A 197 34.12 1.89 -9.22
CA LYS A 197 34.95 2.86 -8.50
C LYS A 197 34.17 3.37 -7.30
N ASP A 198 34.74 3.28 -6.11
CA ASP A 198 34.11 3.58 -4.82
C ASP A 198 32.72 2.92 -4.66
N ALA A 199 32.18 2.90 -3.49
CA ALA A 199 30.83 2.35 -3.25
C ALA A 199 29.95 3.41 -2.58
N LEU A 200 28.65 3.33 -2.83
CA LEU A 200 27.67 4.07 -2.05
C LEU A 200 27.63 3.55 -0.63
N ILE A 201 27.45 4.44 0.32
CA ILE A 201 27.22 4.09 1.72
C ILE A 201 25.95 4.78 2.23
N LYS A 202 25.47 4.31 3.38
CA LYS A 202 24.33 4.95 4.05
C LYS A 202 24.61 6.41 4.35
N ASN A 203 23.62 7.26 4.13
CA ASN A 203 23.60 8.71 4.26
C ASN A 203 24.33 9.47 3.11
N ASP A 204 24.87 8.82 2.10
CA ASP A 204 25.31 9.53 0.90
C ASP A 204 24.13 10.27 0.28
N GLN A 205 24.28 11.56 0.00
CA GLN A 205 23.29 12.32 -0.76
C GLN A 205 23.77 12.44 -2.22
N LEU A 206 22.97 11.90 -3.13
CA LEU A 206 23.25 12.02 -4.56
C LEU A 206 22.98 13.46 -5.00
N ILE A 207 23.94 14.08 -5.69
CA ILE A 207 23.87 15.47 -6.12
C ILE A 207 24.11 15.65 -7.63
N ALA A 208 24.70 14.66 -8.32
CA ALA A 208 24.80 14.66 -9.77
C ALA A 208 24.78 13.25 -10.35
N PHE A 209 24.27 13.12 -11.58
CA PHE A 209 24.24 11.91 -12.39
C PHE A 209 24.95 12.20 -13.74
N ASN A 210 26.02 11.48 -14.05
CA ASN A 210 26.84 11.71 -15.22
C ASN A 210 27.19 13.21 -15.42
N ASN A 211 27.67 13.86 -14.36
CA ASN A 211 28.00 15.29 -14.27
C ASN A 211 26.81 16.26 -14.44
N LYS A 212 25.55 15.75 -14.51
CA LYS A 212 24.37 16.61 -14.52
C LYS A 212 23.88 16.77 -13.09
N PRO A 213 23.92 17.99 -12.52
CA PRO A 213 23.46 18.23 -11.16
C PRO A 213 21.94 18.10 -11.05
N PHE A 214 21.48 17.65 -9.89
CA PHE A 214 20.10 17.63 -9.51
C PHE A 214 19.95 17.81 -7.99
N LEU A 215 18.75 18.16 -7.53
CA LEU A 215 18.48 18.40 -6.11
C LEU A 215 17.58 17.33 -5.49
N PHE A 216 16.68 16.77 -6.28
CA PHE A 216 15.60 15.93 -5.77
C PHE A 216 15.54 14.56 -6.44
N TYR A 217 15.01 13.59 -5.72
CA TYR A 217 14.94 12.20 -6.17
C TYR A 217 14.20 12.00 -7.50
N HIS A 218 13.12 12.74 -7.75
CA HIS A 218 12.38 12.63 -9.01
C HIS A 218 13.19 13.08 -10.23
N GLU A 219 14.09 14.07 -10.07
CA GLU A 219 15.00 14.53 -11.12
C GLU A 219 16.04 13.44 -11.43
N PHE A 220 16.60 12.83 -10.38
CA PHE A 220 17.47 11.66 -10.51
C PHE A 220 16.77 10.51 -11.23
N ASP A 221 15.49 10.21 -10.85
CA ASP A 221 14.72 9.14 -11.47
C ASP A 221 14.47 9.38 -12.97
N GLN A 222 14.35 10.63 -13.38
CA GLN A 222 14.27 11.00 -14.80
C GLN A 222 15.61 10.87 -15.51
N LEU A 223 16.72 11.34 -14.90
CA LEU A 223 18.05 11.31 -15.49
C LEU A 223 18.59 9.91 -15.74
N LYS A 224 18.22 8.93 -14.92
CA LYS A 224 18.70 7.54 -15.05
C LYS A 224 18.03 6.74 -16.17
N LYS A 225 16.89 7.20 -16.72
CA LYS A 225 16.17 6.49 -17.78
C LYS A 225 17.02 6.39 -19.05
N GLY A 226 17.03 5.20 -19.65
CA GLY A 226 17.80 4.92 -20.86
C GLY A 226 19.28 4.58 -20.62
N TYR A 227 19.65 4.31 -19.35
CA TYR A 227 21.01 3.88 -18.99
C TYR A 227 21.05 2.43 -18.49
N GLU A 228 20.06 1.60 -18.83
CA GLU A 228 20.05 0.17 -18.51
C GLU A 228 21.35 -0.49 -19.03
N ASP A 229 21.90 -1.42 -18.26
CA ASP A 229 23.17 -2.14 -18.49
C ASP A 229 24.43 -1.27 -18.65
N SER A 230 24.33 0.04 -18.43
CA SER A 230 25.44 0.98 -18.55
C SER A 230 26.14 1.24 -17.23
N ILE A 231 27.42 1.62 -17.30
CA ILE A 231 28.15 2.16 -16.14
C ILE A 231 27.95 3.67 -16.11
N VAL A 232 27.45 4.18 -14.98
CA VAL A 232 27.17 5.59 -14.77
C VAL A 232 28.02 6.16 -13.64
N SER A 233 28.26 7.46 -13.68
CA SER A 233 28.93 8.21 -12.61
C SER A 233 27.89 8.91 -11.75
N LEU A 234 28.00 8.72 -10.43
CA LEU A 234 27.24 9.44 -9.42
C LEU A 234 28.19 10.33 -8.64
N THR A 235 27.88 11.59 -8.51
CA THR A 235 28.55 12.44 -7.54
C THR A 235 27.69 12.51 -6.29
N VAL A 236 28.27 12.19 -5.15
CA VAL A 236 27.57 12.17 -3.85
C VAL A 236 28.23 13.09 -2.85
N LEU A 237 27.44 13.70 -2.01
CA LEU A 237 27.88 14.39 -0.81
C LEU A 237 27.93 13.40 0.35
N ARG A 238 29.12 13.13 0.86
CA ARG A 238 29.41 12.22 1.98
C ARG A 238 29.92 13.01 3.17
N GLY A 239 29.01 13.36 4.07
CA GLY A 239 29.31 14.35 5.11
C GLY A 239 29.57 15.73 4.50
N VAL A 240 30.82 16.17 4.51
CA VAL A 240 31.26 17.44 3.90
C VAL A 240 32.01 17.24 2.58
N ASP A 241 32.37 15.99 2.26
CA ASP A 241 33.20 15.66 1.11
C ASP A 241 32.35 15.28 -0.09
N THR A 242 32.84 15.59 -1.29
CA THR A 242 32.25 15.16 -2.55
C THR A 242 33.01 13.95 -3.07
N VAL A 243 32.29 12.85 -3.35
CA VAL A 243 32.85 11.58 -3.81
C VAL A 243 32.21 11.19 -5.14
N ASP A 244 33.03 10.73 -6.10
CA ASP A 244 32.56 10.19 -7.37
C ASP A 244 32.51 8.68 -7.32
N VAL A 245 31.33 8.13 -7.44
CA VAL A 245 31.03 6.69 -7.43
C VAL A 245 30.66 6.23 -8.82
N ARG A 246 31.25 5.13 -9.30
CA ARG A 246 30.84 4.49 -10.55
C ARG A 246 30.12 3.19 -10.28
N VAL A 247 28.89 3.08 -10.80
CA VAL A 247 28.00 1.96 -10.56
C VAL A 247 27.39 1.45 -11.87
N LYS A 248 27.23 0.13 -11.98
CA LYS A 248 26.51 -0.45 -13.10
C LYS A 248 25.00 -0.40 -12.82
N VAL A 249 24.25 0.18 -13.76
CA VAL A 249 22.79 0.08 -13.80
C VAL A 249 22.41 -1.32 -14.27
N ASN A 250 21.50 -2.00 -13.62
CA ASN A 250 21.07 -3.33 -14.06
C ASN A 250 20.04 -3.24 -15.21
N GLU A 251 19.66 -4.40 -15.78
CA GLU A 251 18.66 -4.52 -16.86
C GLU A 251 17.30 -3.88 -16.53
N LYS A 252 16.97 -3.73 -15.24
CA LYS A 252 15.72 -3.09 -14.76
C LYS A 252 15.88 -1.61 -14.43
N GLY A 253 16.98 -0.96 -14.83
CA GLY A 253 17.23 0.44 -14.56
C GLY A 253 17.52 0.76 -13.07
N LYS A 254 17.93 -0.24 -12.26
CA LYS A 254 18.25 -0.05 -10.85
C LYS A 254 19.75 -0.01 -10.60
N LEU A 255 20.18 0.87 -9.69
CA LEU A 255 21.58 1.05 -9.33
C LEU A 255 22.00 0.24 -8.08
N GLY A 256 21.07 -0.53 -7.50
CA GLY A 256 21.36 -1.39 -6.36
C GLY A 256 21.45 -0.67 -5.01
N PHE A 257 20.80 0.46 -4.86
CA PHE A 257 20.58 1.10 -3.56
C PHE A 257 19.11 1.40 -3.31
N PHE A 258 18.75 1.57 -2.05
CA PHE A 258 17.44 2.02 -1.62
C PHE A 258 17.56 3.45 -1.12
N GLY A 259 16.73 4.33 -1.67
CA GLY A 259 16.62 5.70 -1.20
C GLY A 259 15.86 5.76 0.12
N ARG A 260 16.19 6.74 0.95
CA ARG A 260 15.49 7.01 2.21
C ARG A 260 14.06 7.44 1.91
N SER A 261 13.10 6.80 2.59
CA SER A 261 11.68 7.11 2.43
C SER A 261 11.35 8.55 2.85
N PRO A 262 10.47 9.25 2.14
CA PRO A 262 9.94 10.56 2.57
C PRO A 262 9.36 10.54 3.99
N LEU A 263 8.73 9.45 4.41
CA LEU A 263 8.20 9.29 5.77
C LEU A 263 9.31 9.40 6.84
N VAL A 264 10.47 8.80 6.56
CA VAL A 264 11.64 8.88 7.47
C VAL A 264 12.30 10.25 7.42
N LEU A 265 12.37 10.87 6.23
CA LEU A 265 13.03 12.17 6.04
C LEU A 265 12.26 13.33 6.68
N PHE A 266 10.94 13.30 6.56
CA PHE A 266 10.08 14.40 7.02
C PHE A 266 9.43 14.09 8.39
N GLY A 267 9.51 12.84 8.84
CA GLY A 267 8.83 12.38 10.04
C GLY A 267 7.33 12.19 9.85
N THR A 268 6.77 11.30 10.63
CA THR A 268 5.35 11.00 10.65
C THR A 268 4.71 11.49 11.95
N ASN A 269 3.41 11.76 11.91
CA ASN A 269 2.58 11.89 13.09
C ASN A 269 1.67 10.67 13.19
N THR A 270 1.30 10.32 14.41
CA THR A 270 0.34 9.24 14.67
C THR A 270 -1.00 9.84 15.10
N LYS A 271 -2.05 9.53 14.36
CA LYS A 271 -3.42 9.84 14.75
C LYS A 271 -3.95 8.70 15.60
N THR A 272 -4.22 8.99 16.86
CA THR A 272 -4.82 8.01 17.77
C THR A 272 -6.32 8.19 17.81
N TYR A 273 -7.05 7.10 17.91
CA TYR A 273 -8.51 7.08 17.98
C TYR A 273 -8.93 6.70 19.39
N GLY A 274 -9.67 7.57 20.05
CA GLY A 274 -10.29 7.28 21.34
C GLY A 274 -11.54 6.43 21.18
N PHE A 275 -12.06 5.92 22.29
CA PHE A 275 -13.33 5.16 22.32
C PHE A 275 -14.57 6.06 22.12
N PHE A 276 -14.37 7.41 22.18
CA PHE A 276 -15.41 8.44 21.95
C PHE A 276 -14.77 9.66 21.29
#